data_739f6159b13690b43c43337d03925aae
#
_entry.id   739f6159b13690b43c43337d03925aae
#
_cell.length_a   1.000
_cell.length_b   1.000
_cell.length_c   1.000
_cell.angle_alpha   90.00
_cell.angle_beta   90.00
_cell.angle_gamma   90.00
#
_symmetry.space_group_name_H-M   'P 1'
#
loop_
_entity.id
_entity.type
_entity.pdbx_description
1 polymer ?
#
loop_
_entity_poly.entity_id
_entity_poly.type
_entity_poly.pdbx_seq_one_letter_code
_entity_poly.pdbx_strand_id
1 'polypeptide(L)'
;AGDRYLAAEGCGAWRNGERLSLSSTARLAGGKLAGPQPSSAKVARALEMSLVPKIPSLAVRFAKVADGAIEGALSSANSHDWDIAAADLILHEAGGLLAGLDGARPRYNRRDLKHGALAAAAATAHPELLAAFARAQ
;
A
#
# COMPACT_ATOMS: atom_id res chain seq x y z
N ALA A 1 -10.26 -14.46 -9.99
CA ALA A 1 -9.36 -15.43 -10.28
C ALA A 1 -8.32 -14.99 -11.31
N GLY A 2 -7.07 -15.20 -11.03
CA GLY A 2 -6.04 -15.17 -12.03
C GLY A 2 -5.43 -13.83 -12.43
N ASP A 3 -5.54 -12.82 -11.60
CA ASP A 3 -4.78 -11.59 -11.85
C ASP A 3 -3.29 -11.88 -11.71
N ARG A 4 -2.52 -11.51 -12.74
CA ARG A 4 -1.06 -11.64 -12.72
C ARG A 4 -0.43 -10.27 -12.69
N TYR A 5 0.38 -10.04 -11.66
CA TYR A 5 1.17 -8.81 -11.53
C TYR A 5 2.63 -9.12 -11.78
N LEU A 6 3.29 -8.27 -12.53
CA LEU A 6 4.72 -8.40 -12.82
C LEU A 6 5.39 -7.04 -12.64
N ALA A 7 6.60 -7.05 -12.11
CA ALA A 7 7.42 -5.85 -12.03
C ALA A 7 8.90 -6.22 -12.05
N ALA A 8 9.71 -5.33 -12.58
CA ALA A 8 11.15 -5.43 -12.50
C ALA A 8 11.70 -4.02 -12.25
N GLU A 9 12.75 -3.93 -11.45
CA GLU A 9 13.33 -2.66 -11.07
C GLU A 9 13.72 -1.85 -12.31
N GLY A 10 13.21 -0.62 -12.40
CA GLY A 10 13.46 0.27 -13.52
C GLY A 10 12.67 -0.05 -14.79
N CYS A 11 11.86 -1.11 -14.80
CA CYS A 11 11.14 -1.56 -15.99
C CYS A 11 9.63 -1.36 -15.94
N GLY A 12 9.10 -0.88 -14.82
CA GLY A 12 7.67 -0.68 -14.63
C GLY A 12 6.96 -1.88 -14.01
N ALA A 13 5.66 -1.73 -13.82
CA ALA A 13 4.79 -2.76 -13.29
C ALA A 13 3.62 -3.00 -14.23
N TRP A 14 3.11 -4.24 -14.24
CA TRP A 14 2.10 -4.69 -15.20
C TRP A 14 1.09 -5.58 -14.50
N ARG A 15 -0.16 -5.47 -14.92
CA ARG A 15 -1.24 -6.37 -14.49
C ARG A 15 -1.88 -6.96 -15.74
N ASN A 16 -1.83 -8.28 -15.88
CA ASN A 16 -2.39 -9.00 -17.02
C ASN A 16 -1.95 -8.42 -18.37
N GLY A 17 -0.66 -8.00 -18.44
CA GLY A 17 -0.09 -7.43 -19.68
C GLY A 17 -0.33 -5.94 -19.86
N GLU A 18 -1.09 -5.30 -18.99
CA GLU A 18 -1.33 -3.85 -19.06
C GLU A 18 -0.44 -3.12 -18.06
N ARG A 19 0.20 -2.05 -18.51
CA ARG A 19 1.09 -1.26 -17.68
C ARG A 19 0.31 -0.53 -16.59
N LEU A 20 0.81 -0.59 -15.37
CA LEU A 20 0.25 0.14 -14.24
C LEU A 20 0.94 1.49 -14.11
N SER A 21 0.14 2.54 -13.88
CA SER A 21 0.69 3.89 -13.67
C SER A 21 -0.27 4.68 -12.81
N LEU A 22 0.13 4.96 -11.59
CA LEU A 22 -0.68 5.75 -10.67
C LEU A 22 -0.55 7.24 -11.01
N SER A 23 -1.68 7.94 -10.92
CA SER A 23 -1.72 9.37 -11.23
C SER A 23 -0.94 10.18 -10.19
N SER A 24 -0.21 11.19 -10.66
CA SER A 24 0.43 12.17 -9.77
C SER A 24 -0.58 13.11 -9.10
N THR A 25 -1.84 13.09 -9.56
CA THR A 25 -2.93 13.85 -8.96
C THR A 25 -3.89 12.98 -8.16
N ALA A 26 -3.48 11.76 -7.83
CA ALA A 26 -4.29 10.84 -7.06
C ALA A 26 -4.70 11.45 -5.71
N ARG A 27 -5.96 11.25 -5.33
CA ARG A 27 -6.54 11.78 -4.11
C ARG A 27 -7.05 10.67 -3.22
N LEU A 28 -6.90 10.85 -1.90
CA LEU A 28 -7.42 9.92 -0.92
C LEU A 28 -8.90 10.17 -0.62
N ALA A 29 -9.31 11.44 -0.52
CA ALA A 29 -10.70 11.80 -0.22
C ALA A 29 -11.65 11.22 -1.28
N GLY A 30 -12.69 10.56 -0.84
CA GLY A 30 -13.64 9.88 -1.71
C GLY A 30 -13.16 8.50 -2.18
N GLY A 31 -11.92 8.12 -1.85
CA GLY A 31 -11.34 6.85 -2.25
C GLY A 31 -11.62 5.71 -1.27
N LYS A 32 -11.00 4.57 -1.53
CA LYS A 32 -11.18 3.34 -0.77
C LYS A 32 -9.92 3.01 0.01
N LEU A 33 -10.12 2.55 1.26
CA LEU A 33 -9.03 2.17 2.15
C LEU A 33 -9.23 0.73 2.63
N ALA A 34 -8.17 -0.06 2.62
CA ALA A 34 -8.14 -1.39 3.20
C ALA A 34 -7.14 -1.45 4.34
N GLY A 35 -7.46 -2.15 5.41
CA GLY A 35 -6.53 -2.30 6.52
C GLY A 35 -7.17 -2.84 7.78
N PRO A 36 -6.35 -2.98 8.85
CA PRO A 36 -6.83 -3.54 10.11
C PRO A 36 -7.68 -2.54 10.89
N GLN A 37 -8.60 -3.07 11.68
CA GLN A 37 -9.44 -2.30 12.58
C GLN A 37 -8.80 -2.28 13.98
N PRO A 38 -8.99 -1.24 14.76
CA PRO A 38 -9.84 -0.04 14.52
C PRO A 38 -9.11 1.10 13.82
N SER A 39 -7.79 1.02 13.63
CA SER A 39 -6.99 2.13 13.10
C SER A 39 -7.44 2.56 11.71
N SER A 40 -7.78 1.61 10.84
CA SER A 40 -8.20 1.94 9.47
C SER A 40 -9.52 2.71 9.46
N ALA A 41 -10.45 2.41 10.38
CA ALA A 41 -11.69 3.17 10.49
C ALA A 41 -11.43 4.62 10.90
N LYS A 42 -10.47 4.85 11.79
CA LYS A 42 -10.09 6.20 12.21
C LYS A 42 -9.48 6.98 11.05
N VAL A 43 -8.59 6.33 10.28
CA VAL A 43 -7.96 6.96 9.12
C VAL A 43 -9.00 7.28 8.05
N ALA A 44 -9.88 6.33 7.75
CA ALA A 44 -10.93 6.52 6.75
C ALA A 44 -11.81 7.72 7.10
N ARG A 45 -12.19 7.85 8.37
CA ARG A 45 -12.99 8.99 8.83
C ARG A 45 -12.23 10.31 8.68
N ALA A 46 -10.96 10.33 9.08
CA ALA A 46 -10.14 11.54 9.04
C ALA A 46 -9.90 12.03 7.61
N LEU A 47 -9.77 11.11 6.65
CA LEU A 47 -9.45 11.42 5.26
C LEU A 47 -10.65 11.33 4.32
N GLU A 48 -11.85 11.13 4.86
CA GLU A 48 -13.09 11.02 4.07
C GLU A 48 -13.01 9.89 3.03
N MET A 49 -12.48 8.74 3.46
CA MET A 49 -12.37 7.54 2.65
C MET A 49 -13.44 6.52 3.04
N SER A 50 -13.71 5.59 2.13
CA SER A 50 -14.61 4.46 2.39
C SER A 50 -13.77 3.24 2.74
N LEU A 51 -14.09 2.60 3.87
CA LEU A 51 -13.42 1.36 4.27
C LEU A 51 -13.98 0.21 3.45
N VAL A 52 -13.10 -0.57 2.81
CA VAL A 52 -13.52 -1.74 2.04
C VAL A 52 -13.43 -3.00 2.90
N PRO A 53 -14.12 -4.11 2.50
CA PRO A 53 -14.00 -5.37 3.22
C PRO A 53 -12.55 -5.84 3.33
N LYS A 54 -12.25 -6.57 4.39
CA LYS A 54 -10.91 -7.04 4.67
C LYS A 54 -10.32 -7.81 3.48
N ILE A 55 -9.10 -7.45 3.11
CA ILE A 55 -8.29 -8.19 2.14
C ILE A 55 -7.20 -8.90 2.94
N PRO A 56 -7.32 -10.23 3.17
CA PRO A 56 -6.41 -10.91 4.09
C PRO A 56 -4.95 -10.94 3.62
N SER A 57 -4.72 -11.13 2.32
CA SER A 57 -3.37 -11.17 1.79
C SER A 57 -2.79 -9.76 1.69
N LEU A 58 -1.66 -9.51 2.34
CA LEU A 58 -0.96 -8.22 2.25
C LEU A 58 -0.48 -7.96 0.83
N ALA A 59 0.03 -8.99 0.14
CA ALA A 59 0.48 -8.84 -1.23
C ALA A 59 -0.66 -8.38 -2.14
N VAL A 60 -1.84 -8.99 -2.00
CA VAL A 60 -3.02 -8.60 -2.78
C VAL A 60 -3.48 -7.20 -2.40
N ARG A 61 -3.49 -6.88 -1.11
CA ARG A 61 -3.89 -5.56 -0.61
C ARG A 61 -3.05 -4.45 -1.22
N PHE A 62 -1.74 -4.62 -1.21
CA PHE A 62 -0.83 -3.61 -1.78
C PHE A 62 -0.86 -3.59 -3.31
N ALA A 63 -1.03 -4.74 -3.96
CA ALA A 63 -1.20 -4.80 -5.41
C ALA A 63 -2.47 -4.08 -5.88
N LYS A 64 -3.54 -4.10 -5.08
CA LYS A 64 -4.76 -3.34 -5.37
C LYS A 64 -4.55 -1.84 -5.33
N VAL A 65 -3.62 -1.36 -4.51
CA VAL A 65 -3.21 0.05 -4.56
C VAL A 65 -2.47 0.33 -5.86
N ALA A 66 -1.57 -0.56 -6.25
CA ALA A 66 -0.77 -0.39 -7.46
C ALA A 66 -1.63 -0.35 -8.72
N ASP A 67 -2.74 -1.09 -8.77
CA ASP A 67 -3.61 -1.08 -9.95
C ASP A 67 -4.72 -0.03 -9.88
N GLY A 68 -4.78 0.74 -8.80
CA GLY A 68 -5.77 1.81 -8.63
C GLY A 68 -7.15 1.35 -8.18
N ALA A 69 -7.32 0.07 -7.86
CA ALA A 69 -8.60 -0.45 -7.37
C ALA A 69 -8.98 0.14 -6.01
N ILE A 70 -7.98 0.43 -5.17
CA ILE A 70 -8.13 1.16 -3.91
C ILE A 70 -7.07 2.25 -3.83
N GLU A 71 -7.34 3.31 -3.08
CA GLU A 71 -6.45 4.47 -2.97
C GLU A 71 -5.44 4.34 -1.86
N GLY A 72 -5.73 3.56 -0.84
CA GLY A 72 -4.83 3.37 0.28
C GLY A 72 -4.96 1.99 0.91
N ALA A 73 -3.87 1.54 1.52
CA ALA A 73 -3.86 0.28 2.26
C ALA A 73 -2.93 0.40 3.45
N LEU A 74 -3.33 -0.21 4.55
CA LEU A 74 -2.59 -0.21 5.80
C LEU A 74 -2.34 -1.64 6.25
N SER A 75 -1.25 -1.87 6.97
CA SER A 75 -1.00 -3.13 7.63
C SER A 75 -0.54 -2.89 9.06
N SER A 76 -0.86 -3.82 9.95
CA SER A 76 -0.35 -3.84 11.32
C SER A 76 1.10 -4.32 11.32
N ALA A 77 1.77 -4.18 12.47
CA ALA A 77 3.14 -4.63 12.65
C ALA A 77 3.27 -6.15 12.50
N ASN A 78 4.50 -6.60 12.30
CA ASN A 78 4.90 -8.02 12.27
C ASN A 78 4.64 -8.76 10.96
N SER A 79 4.45 -8.04 9.84
CA SER A 79 4.54 -8.69 8.53
C SER A 79 6.00 -9.07 8.24
N HIS A 80 6.21 -10.07 7.40
CA HIS A 80 7.55 -10.57 7.06
C HIS A 80 7.93 -10.18 5.63
N ASP A 81 9.22 -10.26 5.31
CA ASP A 81 9.73 -9.97 3.97
C ASP A 81 8.92 -10.68 2.88
N TRP A 82 8.63 -11.98 3.06
CA TRP A 82 7.91 -12.78 2.07
C TRP A 82 6.46 -12.36 1.87
N ASP A 83 5.88 -11.61 2.83
CA ASP A 83 4.50 -11.12 2.71
C ASP A 83 4.40 -9.91 1.79
N ILE A 84 5.45 -9.11 1.67
CA ILE A 84 5.34 -7.77 1.10
C ILE A 84 6.35 -7.43 0.00
N ALA A 85 7.47 -8.16 -0.11
CA ALA A 85 8.57 -7.74 -0.99
C ALA A 85 8.16 -7.60 -2.46
N ALA A 86 7.43 -8.57 -3.01
CA ALA A 86 7.00 -8.52 -4.40
C ALA A 86 5.98 -7.40 -4.63
N ALA A 87 5.04 -7.24 -3.72
CA ALA A 87 4.01 -6.19 -3.83
C ALA A 87 4.62 -4.79 -3.67
N ASP A 88 5.64 -4.65 -2.84
CA ASP A 88 6.37 -3.38 -2.70
C ASP A 88 7.01 -2.97 -4.03
N LEU A 89 7.67 -3.91 -4.72
CA LEU A 89 8.26 -3.62 -6.02
C LEU A 89 7.19 -3.24 -7.05
N ILE A 90 6.09 -3.97 -7.11
CA ILE A 90 4.97 -3.68 -8.01
C ILE A 90 4.42 -2.28 -7.74
N LEU A 91 4.18 -1.95 -6.49
CA LEU A 91 3.65 -0.65 -6.10
C LEU A 91 4.63 0.48 -6.44
N HIS A 92 5.91 0.30 -6.12
CA HIS A 92 6.94 1.29 -6.42
C HIS A 92 7.04 1.56 -7.92
N GLU A 93 7.10 0.50 -8.74
CA GLU A 93 7.20 0.64 -10.20
C GLU A 93 5.93 1.20 -10.82
N ALA A 94 4.79 1.09 -10.15
CA ALA A 94 3.53 1.70 -10.60
C ALA A 94 3.40 3.18 -10.21
N GLY A 95 4.35 3.72 -9.45
CA GLY A 95 4.29 5.12 -9.00
C GLY A 95 3.73 5.30 -7.59
N GLY A 96 3.65 4.21 -6.83
CA GLY A 96 3.23 4.23 -5.44
C GLY A 96 4.40 4.18 -4.46
N LEU A 97 4.06 4.17 -3.18
CA LEU A 97 5.02 4.08 -2.10
C LEU A 97 4.47 3.21 -0.99
N LEU A 98 5.29 2.30 -0.48
CA LEU A 98 5.06 1.54 0.73
C LEU A 98 6.09 2.00 1.77
N ALA A 99 5.63 2.44 2.93
CA ALA A 99 6.55 2.93 3.95
C ALA A 99 5.98 2.70 5.36
N GLY A 100 6.87 2.62 6.33
CA GLY A 100 6.52 2.53 7.75
C GLY A 100 6.15 3.88 8.33
N LEU A 101 5.81 3.88 9.63
CA LEU A 101 5.40 5.11 10.33
C LEU A 101 6.51 6.17 10.38
N ASP A 102 7.76 5.76 10.24
CA ASP A 102 8.90 6.67 10.15
C ASP A 102 9.10 7.27 8.74
N GLY A 103 8.27 6.89 7.78
CA GLY A 103 8.37 7.33 6.40
C GLY A 103 9.38 6.56 5.57
N ALA A 104 10.10 5.63 6.15
CA ALA A 104 11.12 4.86 5.44
C ALA A 104 10.51 3.65 4.72
N ARG A 105 11.02 3.36 3.52
CA ARG A 105 10.64 2.15 2.79
C ARG A 105 11.09 0.90 3.54
N PRO A 106 10.39 -0.23 3.39
CA PRO A 106 10.82 -1.48 4.01
C PRO A 106 12.22 -1.88 3.54
N ARG A 107 12.99 -2.44 4.46
CA ARG A 107 14.32 -2.98 4.18
C ARG A 107 14.25 -4.49 4.33
N TYR A 108 14.82 -5.20 3.36
CA TYR A 108 14.72 -6.65 3.25
C TYR A 108 16.05 -7.33 3.60
N ASN A 109 15.99 -8.62 3.87
CA ASN A 109 17.17 -9.46 4.14
C ASN A 109 17.97 -8.99 5.35
N ARG A 110 17.31 -8.36 6.32
CA ARG A 110 17.93 -8.03 7.59
C ARG A 110 17.88 -9.24 8.51
N ARG A 111 18.62 -9.16 9.62
CA ARG A 111 18.57 -10.19 10.66
C ARG A 111 17.14 -10.40 11.16
N ASP A 112 16.42 -9.33 11.42
CA ASP A 112 14.98 -9.38 11.73
C ASP A 112 14.21 -9.15 10.44
N LEU A 113 13.44 -10.16 10.01
CA LEU A 113 12.67 -10.11 8.77
C LEU A 113 11.28 -9.50 8.97
N LYS A 114 10.93 -9.11 10.20
CA LYS A 114 9.63 -8.50 10.49
C LYS A 114 9.67 -7.01 10.26
N HIS A 115 8.54 -6.48 9.85
CA HIS A 115 8.35 -5.06 9.60
C HIS A 115 7.35 -4.47 10.58
N GLY A 116 7.45 -3.18 10.84
CA GLY A 116 6.46 -2.43 11.60
C GLY A 116 5.19 -2.21 10.78
N ALA A 117 4.30 -1.38 11.30
CA ALA A 117 3.09 -0.99 10.58
C ALA A 117 3.46 -0.26 9.28
N LEU A 118 2.70 -0.52 8.21
CA LEU A 118 3.01 -0.01 6.87
C LEU A 118 1.79 0.67 6.26
N ALA A 119 2.05 1.69 5.45
CA ALA A 119 1.03 2.38 4.66
C ALA A 119 1.43 2.38 3.19
N ALA A 120 0.46 2.16 2.30
CA ALA A 120 0.63 2.15 0.85
C ALA A 120 -0.35 3.08 0.18
N ALA A 121 0.15 3.91 -0.75
CA ALA A 121 -0.67 4.82 -1.56
C ALA A 121 0.14 5.27 -2.76
N ALA A 122 -0.48 6.00 -3.70
CA ALA A 122 0.26 6.72 -4.73
C ALA A 122 1.29 7.64 -4.05
N ALA A 123 2.47 7.79 -4.65
CA ALA A 123 3.58 8.48 -4.00
C ALA A 123 3.22 9.90 -3.56
N THR A 124 2.45 10.64 -4.35
CA THR A 124 2.04 12.00 -4.03
C THR A 124 1.00 12.08 -2.91
N ALA A 125 0.21 11.04 -2.72
CA ALA A 125 -0.82 10.98 -1.67
C ALA A 125 -0.30 10.35 -0.38
N HIS A 126 0.83 9.66 -0.43
CA HIS A 126 1.36 8.87 0.68
C HIS A 126 1.59 9.69 1.97
N PRO A 127 2.18 10.91 1.91
CA PRO A 127 2.40 11.67 3.14
C PRO A 127 1.12 11.96 3.92
N GLU A 128 0.03 12.24 3.24
CA GLU A 128 -1.26 12.50 3.87
C GLU A 128 -1.79 11.23 4.57
N LEU A 129 -1.71 10.09 3.90
CA LEU A 129 -2.14 8.81 4.46
C LEU A 129 -1.29 8.45 5.68
N LEU A 130 0.03 8.59 5.55
CA LEU A 130 0.96 8.25 6.63
C LEU A 130 0.71 9.11 7.87
N ALA A 131 0.50 10.40 7.70
CA ALA A 131 0.24 11.31 8.82
C ALA A 131 -1.04 10.91 9.57
N ALA A 132 -2.12 10.58 8.84
CA ALA A 132 -3.37 10.14 9.45
C ALA A 132 -3.19 8.80 10.17
N PHE A 133 -2.44 7.88 9.58
CA PHE A 133 -2.16 6.58 10.18
C PHE A 133 -1.36 6.71 11.47
N ALA A 134 -0.35 7.56 11.47
CA ALA A 134 0.45 7.82 12.67
C ALA A 134 -0.41 8.37 13.81
N ARG A 135 -1.34 9.28 13.50
CA ARG A 135 -2.27 9.83 14.51
C ARG A 135 -3.25 8.79 15.03
N ALA A 136 -3.53 7.75 14.28
CA ALA A 136 -4.47 6.70 14.65
C ALA A 136 -3.83 5.59 15.51
N GLN A 137 -2.53 5.65 15.75
CA GLN A 137 -1.82 4.66 16.57
C GLN A 137 -1.97 4.89 18.07
#